data_240b6f38ffe4d64e1ea938311d38e706
#
_entry.id   240b6f38ffe4d64e1ea938311d38e706
#
_cell.length_a   1.000
_cell.length_b   1.000
_cell.length_c   1.000
_cell.angle_alpha   90.00
_cell.angle_beta   90.00
_cell.angle_gamma   90.00
#
_symmetry.space_group_name_H-M   'P 1'
#
loop_
_entity.id
_entity.type
_entity.pdbx_description
1 polymer ?
#
loop_
_entity_poly.entity_id
_entity_poly.type
_entity_poly.pdbx_seq_one_letter_code
_entity_poly.pdbx_strand_id
1 'polypeptide(L)'
;MQKDLLELTLTTLDGMKAKAVNNMNVSALTDISDYMIFSTGNSSRHVRSIANKIAENVKKEGHSILGIEGYERSQWVLIDLGNIIVHILSLIHI
;
A
#
# COMPACT_ATOMS: atom_id res chain seq x y z
N MET A 1 11.49 18.19 -6.75
CA MET A 1 11.81 16.84 -7.23
C MET A 1 10.83 15.86 -6.63
N GLN A 2 10.17 15.05 -7.46
CA GLN A 2 9.23 14.06 -6.98
C GLN A 2 9.95 12.93 -6.27
N LYS A 3 9.38 12.46 -5.18
CA LYS A 3 9.90 11.26 -4.53
C LYS A 3 9.60 10.06 -5.39
N ASP A 4 10.52 9.12 -5.37
CA ASP A 4 10.29 7.81 -5.97
C ASP A 4 9.06 7.16 -5.32
N LEU A 5 8.20 6.60 -6.14
CA LEU A 5 6.93 6.02 -5.67
C LEU A 5 7.15 4.90 -4.65
N LEU A 6 8.15 4.07 -4.86
CA LEU A 6 8.47 2.99 -3.92
C LEU A 6 8.89 3.55 -2.57
N GLU A 7 9.82 4.51 -2.58
CA GLU A 7 10.27 5.15 -1.35
C GLU A 7 9.13 5.84 -0.62
N LEU A 8 8.29 6.57 -1.37
CA LEU A 8 7.14 7.26 -0.79
C LEU A 8 6.19 6.28 -0.10
N THR A 9 5.91 5.16 -0.76
CA THR A 9 5.00 4.15 -0.22
C THR A 9 5.57 3.53 1.05
N LEU A 10 6.84 3.14 1.01
CA LEU A 10 7.49 2.52 2.18
C LEU A 10 7.59 3.50 3.35
N THR A 11 7.92 4.75 3.06
CA THR A 11 7.99 5.80 4.10
C THR A 11 6.61 6.04 4.73
N THR A 12 5.56 6.04 3.91
CA THR A 12 4.20 6.22 4.40
C THR A 12 3.80 5.07 5.31
N LEU A 13 4.08 3.83 4.89
CA LEU A 13 3.79 2.65 5.71
C LEU A 13 4.48 2.74 7.06
N ASP A 14 5.74 3.12 7.06
CA ASP A 14 6.51 3.28 8.30
C ASP A 14 5.91 4.37 9.18
N GLY A 15 5.60 5.51 8.61
CA GLY A 15 5.00 6.63 9.34
C GLY A 15 3.64 6.31 9.94
N MET A 16 2.89 5.42 9.31
CA MET A 16 1.59 4.98 9.79
C MET A 16 1.69 3.76 10.70
N LYS A 17 2.90 3.34 11.02
CA LYS A 17 3.17 2.22 11.92
C LYS A 17 2.61 0.90 11.41
N ALA A 18 2.60 0.73 10.09
CA ALA A 18 2.26 -0.55 9.49
C ALA A 18 3.32 -1.58 9.93
N LYS A 19 2.87 -2.81 10.15
CA LYS A 19 3.73 -3.89 10.64
C LYS A 19 4.00 -4.89 9.54
N ALA A 20 5.04 -5.70 9.74
CA ALA A 20 5.41 -6.81 8.86
C ALA A 20 5.51 -6.35 7.40
N VAL A 21 6.09 -5.18 7.17
CA VAL A 21 6.24 -4.64 5.81
C VAL A 21 7.26 -5.49 5.06
N ASN A 22 6.83 -6.04 3.94
CA ASN A 22 7.67 -6.88 3.10
C ASN A 22 7.55 -6.40 1.66
N ASN A 23 8.66 -5.91 1.12
CA ASN A 23 8.73 -5.42 -0.24
C ASN A 23 9.43 -6.46 -1.12
N MET A 24 8.71 -6.96 -2.13
CA MET A 24 9.26 -7.96 -3.04
C MET A 24 9.34 -7.40 -4.45
N ASN A 25 10.51 -7.56 -5.07
CA ASN A 25 10.67 -7.26 -6.49
C ASN A 25 10.13 -8.46 -7.27
N VAL A 26 9.05 -8.25 -8.01
CA VAL A 26 8.39 -9.31 -8.76
C VAL A 26 8.51 -9.11 -10.29
N SER A 27 9.35 -8.17 -10.72
CA SER A 27 9.47 -7.84 -12.14
C SER A 27 9.88 -9.03 -13.00
N ALA A 28 10.63 -9.96 -12.45
CA ALA A 28 11.05 -11.16 -13.17
C ALA A 28 9.95 -12.23 -13.21
N LEU A 29 8.89 -12.09 -12.40
CA LEU A 29 7.83 -13.08 -12.28
C LEU A 29 6.55 -12.69 -13.00
N THR A 30 6.34 -11.40 -13.24
CA THR A 30 5.12 -10.91 -13.85
C THR A 30 5.38 -9.60 -14.58
N ASP A 31 4.59 -9.36 -15.63
CA ASP A 31 4.62 -8.10 -16.36
C ASP A 31 3.64 -7.06 -15.77
N ILE A 32 2.85 -7.46 -14.78
CA ILE A 32 1.80 -6.61 -14.22
C ILE A 32 2.36 -5.51 -13.35
N SER A 33 3.35 -5.81 -12.52
CA SER A 33 3.98 -4.81 -11.68
C SER A 33 5.42 -5.19 -11.37
N ASP A 34 6.20 -4.22 -10.91
CA ASP A 34 7.60 -4.44 -10.55
C ASP A 34 7.76 -4.81 -9.09
N TYR A 35 6.91 -4.29 -8.23
CA TYR A 35 6.99 -4.50 -6.78
C TYR A 35 5.65 -4.88 -6.20
N MET A 36 5.70 -5.75 -5.22
CA MET A 36 4.53 -6.12 -4.44
C MET A 36 4.89 -5.92 -2.98
N ILE A 37 4.11 -5.11 -2.28
CA ILE A 37 4.35 -4.78 -0.88
C ILE A 37 3.24 -5.37 -0.04
N PHE A 38 3.61 -6.16 0.97
CA PHE A 38 2.66 -6.67 1.95
C PHE A 38 2.92 -5.99 3.28
N SER A 39 1.83 -5.64 3.96
CA SER A 39 1.91 -5.01 5.27
C SER A 39 0.68 -5.37 6.07
N THR A 40 0.73 -5.12 7.37
CA THR A 40 -0.40 -5.37 8.25
C THR A 40 -0.71 -4.15 9.11
N GLY A 41 -1.98 -4.02 9.46
CA GLY A 41 -2.45 -3.03 10.42
C GLY A 41 -3.06 -3.73 11.61
N ASN A 42 -3.13 -3.05 12.75
CA ASN A 42 -3.63 -3.64 14.00
C ASN A 42 -5.12 -3.94 13.97
N SER A 43 -5.87 -3.23 13.13
CA SER A 43 -7.32 -3.35 13.05
C SER A 43 -7.78 -2.87 11.69
N SER A 44 -9.05 -3.08 11.36
CA SER A 44 -9.63 -2.57 10.12
C SER A 44 -9.52 -1.05 10.05
N ARG A 45 -9.71 -0.38 11.18
CA ARG A 45 -9.58 1.07 11.25
C ARG A 45 -8.14 1.52 10.91
N HIS A 46 -7.16 0.83 11.46
CA HIS A 46 -5.76 1.12 11.18
C HIS A 46 -5.44 0.88 9.70
N VAL A 47 -5.90 -0.24 9.15
CA VAL A 47 -5.74 -0.55 7.73
C VAL A 47 -6.33 0.55 6.86
N ARG A 48 -7.53 1.01 7.19
CA ARG A 48 -8.18 2.08 6.46
C ARG A 48 -7.39 3.38 6.52
N SER A 49 -6.86 3.71 7.70
CA SER A 49 -6.04 4.91 7.87
C SER A 49 -4.76 4.84 7.05
N ILE A 50 -4.11 3.67 7.02
CA ILE A 50 -2.91 3.46 6.22
C ILE A 50 -3.24 3.65 4.74
N ALA A 51 -4.32 3.03 4.27
CA ALA A 51 -4.73 3.15 2.87
C ALA A 51 -5.01 4.60 2.48
N ASN A 52 -5.71 5.33 3.35
CA ASN A 52 -6.01 6.74 3.10
C ASN A 52 -4.74 7.58 3.02
N LYS A 53 -3.78 7.31 3.89
CA LYS A 53 -2.54 8.08 3.91
C LYS A 53 -1.68 7.81 2.67
N ILE A 54 -1.63 6.56 2.23
CA ILE A 54 -0.94 6.22 0.99
C ILE A 54 -1.59 6.96 -0.18
N ALA A 55 -2.92 6.90 -0.27
CA ALA A 55 -3.63 7.58 -1.35
C ALA A 55 -3.37 9.08 -1.34
N GLU A 56 -3.42 9.70 -0.17
CA GLU A 56 -3.16 11.13 -0.02
C GLU A 56 -1.76 11.50 -0.46
N ASN A 57 -0.75 10.78 0.05
CA ASN A 57 0.64 11.09 -0.25
C ASN A 57 1.00 10.84 -1.72
N VAL A 58 0.47 9.77 -2.29
CA VAL A 58 0.72 9.43 -3.69
C VAL A 58 0.16 10.51 -4.61
N LYS A 59 -1.06 10.94 -4.35
CA LYS A 59 -1.68 12.01 -5.15
C LYS A 59 -0.95 13.33 -4.97
N LYS A 60 -0.56 13.65 -3.75
CA LYS A 60 0.14 14.88 -3.42
C LYS A 60 1.47 14.99 -4.18
N GLU A 61 2.15 13.88 -4.40
CA GLU A 61 3.41 13.84 -5.14
C GLU A 61 3.22 13.66 -6.63
N GLY A 62 1.99 13.78 -7.12
CA GLY A 62 1.70 13.76 -8.55
C GLY A 62 1.57 12.38 -9.17
N HIS A 63 1.52 11.33 -8.37
CA HIS A 63 1.32 9.99 -8.88
C HIS A 63 -0.16 9.65 -8.96
N SER A 64 -0.50 8.68 -9.79
CA SER A 64 -1.88 8.23 -9.98
C SER A 64 -2.13 6.92 -9.25
N ILE A 65 -3.37 6.78 -8.78
CA ILE A 65 -3.83 5.51 -8.20
C ILE A 65 -4.72 4.86 -9.26
N LEU A 66 -4.37 3.65 -9.66
CA LEU A 66 -5.13 2.93 -10.68
C LEU A 66 -6.37 2.24 -10.12
N GLY A 67 -6.33 1.88 -8.86
CA GLY A 67 -7.48 1.26 -8.23
C GLY A 67 -7.25 0.97 -6.77
N ILE A 68 -8.33 0.85 -6.01
CA ILE A 68 -8.31 0.46 -4.60
C ILE A 68 -9.44 -0.55 -4.43
N GLU A 69 -9.11 -1.71 -3.86
CA GLU A 69 -10.09 -2.75 -3.60
C GLU A 69 -10.10 -3.12 -2.13
N GLY A 70 -11.27 -3.52 -1.63
CA GLY A 70 -11.43 -3.98 -0.26
C GLY A 70 -11.51 -2.89 0.79
N TYR A 71 -11.53 -1.64 0.38
CA TYR A 71 -11.51 -0.51 1.32
C TYR A 71 -12.70 -0.51 2.29
N GLU A 72 -13.87 -0.86 1.83
CA GLU A 72 -15.08 -0.79 2.66
C GLU A 72 -14.98 -1.66 3.90
N ARG A 73 -14.50 -2.88 3.73
CA ARG A 73 -14.34 -3.81 4.86
C ARG A 73 -13.02 -3.60 5.59
N SER A 74 -12.01 -3.18 4.87
CA SER A 74 -10.67 -2.91 5.38
C SER A 74 -10.05 -4.08 6.14
N GLN A 75 -10.41 -5.30 5.77
CA GLN A 75 -9.76 -6.51 6.27
C GLN A 75 -8.55 -6.83 5.41
N TRP A 76 -8.65 -6.55 4.14
CA TRP A 76 -7.58 -6.71 3.17
C TRP A 76 -7.78 -5.66 2.08
N VAL A 77 -6.96 -4.63 2.11
CA VAL A 77 -7.02 -3.56 1.11
C VAL A 77 -5.88 -3.74 0.12
N LEU A 78 -6.21 -3.63 -1.16
CA LEU A 78 -5.23 -3.65 -2.23
C LEU A 78 -5.22 -2.29 -2.89
N ILE A 79 -4.05 -1.68 -3.03
CA ILE A 79 -3.89 -0.41 -3.73
C ILE A 79 -2.99 -0.65 -4.94
N ASP A 80 -3.55 -0.41 -6.12
CA ASP A 80 -2.82 -0.57 -7.38
C ASP A 80 -2.26 0.79 -7.80
N LEU A 81 -0.94 0.90 -7.77
CA LEU A 81 -0.22 2.11 -8.16
C LEU A 81 0.48 1.96 -9.52
N GLY A 82 0.18 0.88 -10.23
CA GLY A 82 0.80 0.58 -11.51
C GLY A 82 2.00 -0.32 -11.33
N ASN A 83 3.19 0.27 -11.14
CA ASN A 83 4.40 -0.52 -10.94
C ASN A 83 4.48 -1.14 -9.56
N ILE A 84 3.63 -0.72 -8.64
CA ILE A 84 3.63 -1.18 -7.26
C ILE A 84 2.20 -1.55 -6.88
N ILE A 85 2.05 -2.73 -6.30
CA ILE A 85 0.78 -3.15 -5.73
C ILE A 85 0.98 -3.30 -4.23
N VAL A 86 0.19 -2.60 -3.44
CA VAL A 86 0.29 -2.59 -1.99
C VAL A 86 -0.85 -3.40 -1.39
N HIS A 87 -0.51 -4.36 -0.53
CA HIS A 87 -1.48 -5.14 0.22
C HIS A 87 -1.39 -4.76 1.68
N ILE A 88 -2.52 -4.43 2.28
CA ILE A 88 -2.59 -4.10 3.71
C ILE A 88 -3.64 -4.99 4.33
N LEU A 89 -3.21 -5.85 5.27
CA LEU A 89 -4.09 -6.82 5.91
C LEU A 89 -4.32 -6.44 7.37
N SER A 90 -5.54 -6.68 7.84
CA SER A 90 -5.86 -6.48 9.26
C SER A 90 -5.41 -7.71 10.05
N LEU A 91 -4.79 -7.47 11.20
CA LEU A 91 -4.42 -8.56 12.12
C LEU A 91 -5.61 -9.14 12.85
N ILE A 92 -6.70 -8.38 12.89
CA ILE A 92 -7.92 -8.82 13.57
C ILE A 92 -8.89 -9.35 12.53
N HIS A 93 -9.16 -10.64 12.61
CA HIS A 93 -10.17 -11.30 11.78
C HIS A 93 -11.39 -11.56 12.64
N ILE A 94 -12.50 -11.09 12.20
CA ILE A 94 -13.75 -11.34 12.87
C ILE A 94 -14.65 -12.16 11.97
#